data_694b175ed37189d23c7728e442f3e780
#
_entry.id   694b175ed37189d23c7728e442f3e780
#
_cell.length_a   1.000
_cell.length_b   1.000
_cell.length_c   1.000
_cell.angle_alpha   90.00
_cell.angle_beta   90.00
_cell.angle_gamma   90.00
#
_symmetry.space_group_name_H-M   'P 1'
#
loop_
_entity.id
_entity.type
_entity.pdbx_description
1 polymer ?
#
loop_
_entity_poly.entity_id
_entity_poly.type
_entity_poly.pdbx_seq_one_letter_code
_entity_poly.pdbx_strand_id
1 'polypeptide(L)'
;MITTDDGLRAVCEAASAASAVALDTEFVRTRTYYPQLGLLQLFDGQQVSLIDPLTINDWAPMRDLLLNQDVTKYLHAGSEDLEVFLNAFNLMPQPLIDTQILAAFCGRPMSWGFASMVEEYSGVALDKSESRTDWLARPLTERQCEYAAADVWYLLPIASQLMAETDRAGWLPAALDECRVMQQRRQEVVDPAEAWRDIGNAWQLGTRQLGCLQLLAEWRLRKARECDLAVNFVVREEHLWSVARYMPTSLGELDSLGLSGSEIRFHGKTLISLVEKAQALPESALPAPLQNLIDMPGYRKAFKDIKALVQEVSTEKGVSAELLASRRQINQLLNWHWLLKTQAGEPELISGWRGELMAERLKRLLNDYPR
;
A
#
# COMPACT_ATOMS: atom_id res chain seq x y z
N MET A 1 28.55 7.65 -2.97
CA MET A 1 28.02 6.29 -3.20
C MET A 1 28.65 5.33 -2.20
N ILE A 2 27.85 4.55 -1.52
CA ILE A 2 28.28 3.54 -0.55
C ILE A 2 28.13 2.17 -1.19
N THR A 3 29.23 1.46 -1.35
CA THR A 3 29.30 0.21 -2.09
C THR A 3 29.90 -0.96 -1.28
N THR A 4 30.26 -0.72 -0.03
CA THR A 4 30.88 -1.73 0.85
C THR A 4 30.16 -1.84 2.18
N ASP A 5 30.24 -3.01 2.82
CA ASP A 5 29.67 -3.23 4.14
C ASP A 5 30.28 -2.31 5.20
N ASP A 6 31.60 -2.06 5.14
CA ASP A 6 32.28 -1.12 6.04
C ASP A 6 31.81 0.31 5.83
N GLY A 7 31.61 0.73 4.59
CA GLY A 7 31.05 2.05 4.26
C GLY A 7 29.63 2.20 4.82
N LEU A 8 28.81 1.19 4.69
CA LEU A 8 27.46 1.17 5.24
C LEU A 8 27.48 1.29 6.77
N ARG A 9 28.33 0.54 7.44
CA ARG A 9 28.48 0.59 8.90
C ARG A 9 28.85 2.00 9.37
N ALA A 10 29.82 2.63 8.73
CA ALA A 10 30.25 3.98 9.07
C ALA A 10 29.12 5.02 8.90
N VAL A 11 28.35 4.93 7.81
CA VAL A 11 27.21 5.81 7.54
C VAL A 11 26.11 5.62 8.58
N CYS A 12 25.77 4.38 8.93
CA CYS A 12 24.75 4.07 9.92
C CYS A 12 25.15 4.49 11.33
N GLU A 13 26.43 4.35 11.70
CA GLU A 13 26.95 4.85 12.98
C GLU A 13 26.82 6.37 13.08
N ALA A 14 27.20 7.10 12.03
CA ALA A 14 27.06 8.55 11.98
C ALA A 14 25.57 8.97 12.06
N ALA A 15 24.71 8.31 11.33
CA ALA A 15 23.26 8.58 11.32
C ALA A 15 22.61 8.28 12.67
N SER A 16 23.09 7.28 13.42
CA SER A 16 22.55 6.93 14.74
C SER A 16 22.79 8.01 15.81
N ALA A 17 23.72 8.94 15.57
CA ALA A 17 23.96 10.11 16.44
C ALA A 17 23.02 11.28 16.12
N ALA A 18 22.30 11.27 15.01
CA ALA A 18 21.31 12.29 14.65
C ALA A 18 19.98 12.04 15.34
N SER A 19 19.21 13.11 15.58
CA SER A 19 17.84 13.00 16.12
C SER A 19 16.83 12.57 15.05
N ALA A 20 17.14 12.80 13.79
CA ALA A 20 16.31 12.47 12.64
C ALA A 20 17.15 12.27 11.37
N VAL A 21 16.64 11.45 10.47
CA VAL A 21 17.19 11.23 9.14
C VAL A 21 16.07 11.31 8.09
N ALA A 22 16.42 11.73 6.88
CA ALA A 22 15.56 11.58 5.71
C ALA A 22 15.96 10.31 4.96
N LEU A 23 14.97 9.56 4.53
CA LEU A 23 15.13 8.33 3.75
C LEU A 23 14.33 8.44 2.46
N ASP A 24 14.79 7.77 1.44
CA ASP A 24 14.04 7.48 0.23
C ASP A 24 14.57 6.20 -0.41
N THR A 25 13.80 5.60 -1.30
CA THR A 25 14.22 4.44 -2.07
C THR A 25 13.93 4.65 -3.54
N GLU A 26 14.81 4.11 -4.38
CA GLU A 26 14.54 3.92 -5.79
C GLU A 26 14.44 2.43 -6.05
N PHE A 27 13.38 2.00 -6.72
CA PHE A 27 13.12 0.59 -6.95
C PHE A 27 12.47 0.34 -8.30
N VAL A 28 12.52 -0.92 -8.74
CA VAL A 28 11.90 -1.37 -9.99
C VAL A 28 10.83 -2.41 -9.68
N ARG A 29 9.64 -2.19 -10.21
CA ARG A 29 8.52 -3.13 -10.11
C ARG A 29 7.71 -3.10 -11.40
N THR A 30 8.13 -3.86 -12.40
CA THR A 30 7.46 -3.92 -13.70
C THR A 30 6.69 -5.21 -13.91
N ARG A 31 7.31 -6.35 -13.60
CA ARG A 31 6.72 -7.69 -13.75
C ARG A 31 6.76 -8.52 -12.47
N THR A 32 7.54 -8.10 -11.49
CA THR A 32 7.74 -8.84 -10.25
C THR A 32 6.60 -8.63 -9.27
N TYR A 33 6.39 -9.62 -8.41
CA TYR A 33 5.47 -9.50 -7.29
C TYR A 33 6.04 -8.54 -6.22
N TYR A 34 7.34 -8.67 -5.94
CA TYR A 34 8.04 -7.84 -4.97
C TYR A 34 8.78 -6.68 -5.64
N PRO A 35 8.80 -5.50 -5.01
CA PRO A 35 9.63 -4.40 -5.50
C PRO A 35 11.11 -4.74 -5.33
N GLN A 36 11.93 -4.42 -6.34
CA GLN A 36 13.37 -4.65 -6.34
C GLN A 36 14.08 -3.36 -5.98
N LEU A 37 14.73 -3.32 -4.82
CA LEU A 37 15.48 -2.16 -4.36
C LEU A 37 16.68 -1.88 -5.29
N GLY A 38 16.73 -0.69 -5.86
CA GLY A 38 17.81 -0.24 -6.73
C GLY A 38 18.76 0.77 -6.09
N LEU A 39 18.25 1.58 -5.16
CA LEU A 39 19.06 2.55 -4.41
C LEU A 39 18.34 2.91 -3.10
N LEU A 40 19.10 3.07 -2.03
CA LEU A 40 18.62 3.58 -0.76
C LEU A 40 19.33 4.91 -0.47
N GLN A 41 18.56 5.98 -0.28
CA GLN A 41 19.07 7.31 0.03
C GLN A 41 18.90 7.61 1.52
N LEU A 42 19.93 8.22 2.10
CA LEU A 42 19.96 8.62 3.51
C LEU A 42 20.60 9.99 3.66
N PHE A 43 19.95 10.89 4.41
CA PHE A 43 20.53 12.16 4.83
C PHE A 43 20.38 12.32 6.34
N ASP A 44 21.51 12.47 7.03
CA ASP A 44 21.57 12.59 8.49
C ASP A 44 21.65 14.05 8.99
N GLY A 45 21.50 15.01 8.08
CA GLY A 45 21.66 16.44 8.33
C GLY A 45 23.07 16.97 8.04
N GLN A 46 24.03 16.10 7.81
CA GLN A 46 25.42 16.48 7.47
C GLN A 46 25.89 15.85 6.17
N GLN A 47 25.59 14.57 5.95
CA GLN A 47 26.04 13.81 4.80
C GLN A 47 24.87 13.13 4.11
N VAL A 48 24.79 13.32 2.79
CA VAL A 48 23.93 12.51 1.91
C VAL A 48 24.66 11.23 1.53
N SER A 49 24.05 10.09 1.76
CA SER A 49 24.60 8.78 1.41
C SER A 49 23.67 8.09 0.43
N LEU A 50 24.23 7.69 -0.72
CA LEU A 50 23.56 6.86 -1.72
C LEU A 50 24.11 5.44 -1.56
N ILE A 51 23.27 4.51 -1.11
CA ILE A 51 23.67 3.16 -0.75
C ILE A 51 23.26 2.22 -1.88
N ASP A 52 24.25 1.55 -2.48
CA ASP A 52 24.03 0.59 -3.55
C ASP A 52 23.67 -0.79 -2.98
N PRO A 53 22.40 -1.23 -3.05
CA PRO A 53 22.00 -2.49 -2.47
C PRO A 53 22.56 -3.72 -3.19
N LEU A 54 23.03 -3.56 -4.43
CA LEU A 54 23.57 -4.67 -5.22
C LEU A 54 24.95 -5.12 -4.75
N THR A 55 25.65 -4.30 -3.96
CA THR A 55 27.00 -4.56 -3.47
C THR A 55 27.10 -4.78 -1.97
N ILE A 56 26.01 -4.55 -1.23
CA ILE A 56 25.96 -4.73 0.23
C ILE A 56 25.53 -6.16 0.55
N ASN A 57 26.27 -6.80 1.45
CA ASN A 57 25.98 -8.16 1.94
C ASN A 57 25.49 -8.19 3.38
N ASP A 58 25.95 -7.26 4.22
CA ASP A 58 25.56 -7.16 5.62
C ASP A 58 24.70 -5.92 5.87
N TRP A 59 23.40 -6.12 6.04
CA TRP A 59 22.42 -5.08 6.31
C TRP A 59 22.16 -4.85 7.81
N ALA A 60 22.82 -5.55 8.70
CA ALA A 60 22.60 -5.42 10.13
C ALA A 60 22.72 -3.96 10.65
N PRO A 61 23.73 -3.16 10.23
CA PRO A 61 23.80 -1.76 10.65
C PRO A 61 22.60 -0.91 10.20
N MET A 62 22.09 -1.15 8.98
CA MET A 62 20.90 -0.45 8.48
C MET A 62 19.64 -0.87 9.22
N ARG A 63 19.49 -2.16 9.49
CA ARG A 63 18.34 -2.68 10.27
C ARG A 63 18.32 -2.06 11.66
N ASP A 64 19.46 -1.97 12.33
CA ASP A 64 19.61 -1.34 13.64
C ASP A 64 19.22 0.15 13.59
N LEU A 65 19.67 0.88 12.57
CA LEU A 65 19.30 2.29 12.38
C LEU A 65 17.79 2.45 12.15
N LEU A 66 17.21 1.64 11.28
CA LEU A 66 15.77 1.71 10.96
C LEU A 66 14.88 1.42 12.16
N LEU A 67 15.34 0.60 13.10
CA LEU A 67 14.61 0.26 14.34
C LEU A 67 15.00 1.13 15.54
N ASN A 68 15.99 2.00 15.39
CA ASN A 68 16.43 2.87 16.47
C ASN A 68 15.37 3.91 16.83
N GLN A 69 14.77 3.78 18.00
CA GLN A 69 13.68 4.66 18.49
C GLN A 69 14.12 6.10 18.73
N ASP A 70 15.43 6.34 18.90
CA ASP A 70 15.98 7.67 19.15
C ASP A 70 16.21 8.48 17.86
N VAL A 71 16.06 7.84 16.70
CA VAL A 71 16.24 8.46 15.38
C VAL A 71 14.93 8.42 14.61
N THR A 72 14.32 9.56 14.40
CA THR A 72 13.12 9.68 13.57
C THR A 72 13.47 9.54 12.08
N LYS A 73 12.70 8.75 11.34
CA LYS A 73 12.85 8.54 9.90
C LYS A 73 11.76 9.30 9.18
N TYR A 74 12.16 10.25 8.33
CA TYR A 74 11.26 10.99 7.47
C TYR A 74 11.25 10.41 6.06
N LEU A 75 10.05 10.21 5.53
CA LEU A 75 9.77 9.88 4.14
C LEU A 75 8.79 10.88 3.55
N HIS A 76 8.71 10.98 2.23
CA HIS A 76 7.64 11.73 1.56
C HIS A 76 6.87 10.81 0.62
N ALA A 77 5.55 10.68 0.81
CA ALA A 77 4.71 9.76 0.05
C ALA A 77 5.26 8.33 0.06
N GLY A 78 5.73 7.89 1.22
CA GLY A 78 6.55 6.69 1.40
C GLY A 78 5.78 5.38 1.50
N SER A 79 4.48 5.34 1.19
CA SER A 79 3.68 4.12 1.31
C SER A 79 4.24 2.94 0.50
N GLU A 80 4.74 3.18 -0.72
CA GLU A 80 5.38 2.14 -1.52
C GLU A 80 6.77 1.77 -1.01
N ASP A 81 7.52 2.76 -0.50
CA ASP A 81 8.84 2.52 0.11
C ASP A 81 8.76 1.59 1.32
N LEU A 82 7.67 1.64 2.08
CA LEU A 82 7.46 0.73 3.21
C LEU A 82 7.40 -0.73 2.76
N GLU A 83 6.80 -1.02 1.62
CA GLU A 83 6.82 -2.36 1.02
C GLU A 83 8.23 -2.76 0.60
N VAL A 84 9.02 -1.83 0.08
CA VAL A 84 10.44 -2.05 -0.23
C VAL A 84 11.24 -2.41 1.03
N PHE A 85 11.03 -1.68 2.13
CA PHE A 85 11.69 -1.99 3.42
C PHE A 85 11.29 -3.37 3.96
N LEU A 86 10.01 -3.71 3.88
CA LEU A 86 9.52 -5.03 4.29
C LEU A 86 10.16 -6.15 3.45
N ASN A 87 10.22 -5.97 2.14
CA ASN A 87 10.81 -6.97 1.25
C ASN A 87 12.33 -7.08 1.40
N ALA A 88 13.03 -5.95 1.47
CA ALA A 88 14.50 -5.94 1.53
C ALA A 88 15.03 -6.28 2.92
N PHE A 89 14.37 -5.82 3.99
CA PHE A 89 14.89 -5.89 5.36
C PHE A 89 13.98 -6.66 6.33
N ASN A 90 12.81 -7.08 5.91
CA ASN A 90 11.82 -7.74 6.75
C ASN A 90 11.49 -6.95 8.02
N LEU A 91 11.38 -5.64 7.90
CA LEU A 91 11.04 -4.74 9.01
C LEU A 91 10.31 -3.50 8.52
N MET A 92 9.68 -2.81 9.44
CA MET A 92 9.07 -1.50 9.26
C MET A 92 9.91 -0.46 10.02
N PRO A 93 10.37 0.63 9.35
CA PRO A 93 11.11 1.69 10.05
C PRO A 93 10.30 2.30 11.20
N GLN A 94 10.95 2.55 12.33
CA GLN A 94 10.30 3.13 13.52
C GLN A 94 11.29 4.01 14.31
N PRO A 95 10.88 5.22 14.75
CA PRO A 95 9.65 5.92 14.40
C PRO A 95 9.70 6.47 12.97
N LEU A 96 8.57 6.44 12.29
CA LEU A 96 8.43 6.87 10.89
C LEU A 96 7.39 7.98 10.77
N ILE A 97 7.74 9.05 10.06
CA ILE A 97 6.86 10.16 9.78
C ILE A 97 6.88 10.47 8.28
N ASP A 98 5.70 10.53 7.66
CA ASP A 98 5.53 10.88 6.26
C ASP A 98 5.17 12.38 6.14
N THR A 99 6.01 13.13 5.47
CA THR A 99 5.81 14.57 5.28
C THR A 99 4.61 14.92 4.40
N GLN A 100 4.19 14.04 3.50
CA GLN A 100 2.96 14.22 2.73
C GLN A 100 1.74 14.18 3.65
N ILE A 101 1.74 13.32 4.67
CA ILE A 101 0.69 13.26 5.69
C ILE A 101 0.70 14.52 6.54
N LEU A 102 1.85 14.95 7.05
CA LEU A 102 1.97 16.22 7.78
C LEU A 102 1.39 17.38 6.99
N ALA A 103 1.78 17.50 5.71
CA ALA A 103 1.33 18.55 4.81
C ALA A 103 -0.19 18.53 4.58
N ALA A 104 -0.80 17.35 4.49
CA ALA A 104 -2.25 17.21 4.34
C ALA A 104 -3.01 17.80 5.55
N PHE A 105 -2.49 17.63 6.76
CA PHE A 105 -3.06 18.25 7.96
C PHE A 105 -2.84 19.77 8.03
N CYS A 106 -1.93 20.29 7.22
CA CYS A 106 -1.66 21.74 7.10
C CYS A 106 -2.37 22.36 5.88
N GLY A 107 -3.36 21.69 5.29
CA GLY A 107 -4.16 22.21 4.20
C GLY A 107 -3.58 21.97 2.80
N ARG A 108 -2.53 21.17 2.67
CA ARG A 108 -1.98 20.78 1.36
C ARG A 108 -2.79 19.62 0.76
N PRO A 109 -2.76 19.43 -0.57
CA PRO A 109 -3.40 18.29 -1.20
C PRO A 109 -2.93 16.94 -0.64
N MET A 110 -3.81 15.94 -0.59
CA MET A 110 -3.47 14.58 -0.15
C MET A 110 -2.36 13.93 -0.97
N SER A 111 -2.26 14.29 -2.25
CA SER A 111 -1.25 13.78 -3.19
C SER A 111 -0.15 14.81 -3.48
N TRP A 112 0.14 15.68 -2.52
CA TRP A 112 1.14 16.73 -2.72
C TRP A 112 2.52 16.16 -3.02
N GLY A 113 3.00 16.40 -4.25
CA GLY A 113 4.25 15.83 -4.74
C GLY A 113 5.48 16.49 -4.13
N PHE A 114 6.56 15.72 -4.03
CA PHE A 114 7.82 16.19 -3.46
C PHE A 114 8.37 17.45 -4.15
N ALA A 115 8.35 17.50 -5.48
CA ALA A 115 8.84 18.68 -6.22
C ALA A 115 8.03 19.94 -5.91
N SER A 116 6.70 19.81 -5.76
CA SER A 116 5.84 20.95 -5.38
C SER A 116 6.14 21.43 -3.95
N MET A 117 6.40 20.49 -3.04
CA MET A 117 6.78 20.79 -1.67
C MET A 117 8.12 21.53 -1.61
N VAL A 118 9.12 21.06 -2.34
CA VAL A 118 10.45 21.71 -2.41
C VAL A 118 10.35 23.11 -3.02
N GLU A 119 9.58 23.26 -4.09
CA GLU A 119 9.38 24.57 -4.72
C GLU A 119 8.74 25.59 -3.75
N GLU A 120 7.72 25.17 -2.99
CA GLU A 120 7.06 26.04 -2.03
C GLU A 120 7.96 26.42 -0.85
N TYR A 121 8.70 25.47 -0.29
CA TYR A 121 9.55 25.71 0.90
C TYR A 121 10.93 26.29 0.58
N SER A 122 11.50 25.98 -0.58
CA SER A 122 12.88 26.28 -0.93
C SER A 122 13.02 27.17 -2.18
N GLY A 123 11.95 27.37 -2.96
CA GLY A 123 11.99 28.12 -4.22
C GLY A 123 12.77 27.40 -5.34
N VAL A 124 13.07 26.12 -5.17
CA VAL A 124 13.85 25.31 -6.12
C VAL A 124 12.93 24.47 -6.97
N ALA A 125 13.08 24.55 -8.30
CA ALA A 125 12.40 23.67 -9.24
C ALA A 125 13.24 22.41 -9.46
N LEU A 126 12.69 21.25 -9.09
CA LEU A 126 13.34 19.94 -9.25
C LEU A 126 12.97 19.30 -10.59
N ASP A 127 13.96 18.68 -11.25
CA ASP A 127 13.76 17.86 -12.43
C ASP A 127 13.23 16.47 -12.03
N LYS A 128 12.18 16.01 -12.70
CA LYS A 128 11.54 14.68 -12.46
C LYS A 128 11.91 13.64 -13.52
N SER A 129 12.81 13.94 -14.43
CA SER A 129 13.10 13.10 -15.61
C SER A 129 13.63 11.72 -15.26
N GLU A 130 14.29 11.55 -14.11
CA GLU A 130 14.93 10.30 -13.71
C GLU A 130 14.02 9.36 -12.89
N SER A 131 12.83 9.78 -12.50
CA SER A 131 11.94 9.00 -11.60
C SER A 131 11.56 7.61 -12.13
N ARG A 132 11.54 7.42 -13.44
CA ARG A 132 11.14 6.16 -14.11
C ARG A 132 12.26 5.50 -14.89
N THR A 133 13.50 5.83 -14.60
CA THR A 133 14.66 5.19 -15.21
C THR A 133 14.94 3.83 -14.57
N ASP A 134 15.83 3.04 -15.19
CA ASP A 134 16.21 1.73 -14.67
C ASP A 134 17.22 1.89 -13.51
N TRP A 135 16.71 1.78 -12.29
CA TRP A 135 17.50 1.89 -11.06
C TRP A 135 18.32 0.64 -10.73
N LEU A 136 18.14 -0.45 -11.49
CA LEU A 136 18.97 -1.66 -11.36
C LEU A 136 20.16 -1.68 -12.31
N ALA A 137 20.15 -0.84 -13.35
CA ALA A 137 21.29 -0.71 -14.27
C ALA A 137 22.52 -0.13 -13.57
N ARG A 138 23.71 -0.61 -13.93
CA ARG A 138 24.98 -0.14 -13.37
C ARG A 138 25.98 0.18 -14.48
N PRO A 139 26.79 1.24 -14.32
CA PRO A 139 26.74 2.20 -13.21
C PRO A 139 25.51 3.10 -13.30
N LEU A 140 25.06 3.63 -12.16
CA LEU A 140 24.08 4.70 -12.16
C LEU A 140 24.70 5.97 -12.79
N THR A 141 23.88 6.72 -13.53
CA THR A 141 24.32 7.95 -14.14
C THR A 141 24.48 9.06 -13.10
N GLU A 142 25.27 10.07 -13.42
CA GLU A 142 25.41 11.25 -12.56
C GLU A 142 24.05 11.93 -12.32
N ARG A 143 23.22 12.05 -13.35
CA ARG A 143 21.85 12.60 -13.24
C ARG A 143 20.97 11.80 -12.30
N GLN A 144 21.03 10.47 -12.34
CA GLN A 144 20.33 9.61 -11.38
C GLN A 144 20.79 9.86 -9.96
N CYS A 145 22.10 9.96 -9.73
CA CYS A 145 22.66 10.23 -8.41
C CYS A 145 22.24 11.62 -7.87
N GLU A 146 22.29 12.65 -8.71
CA GLU A 146 21.84 13.99 -8.35
C GLU A 146 20.34 14.01 -8.01
N TYR A 147 19.52 13.34 -8.83
CA TYR A 147 18.09 13.21 -8.60
C TYR A 147 17.82 12.55 -7.24
N ALA A 148 18.43 11.40 -6.99
CA ALA A 148 18.26 10.65 -5.75
C ALA A 148 18.75 11.40 -4.51
N ALA A 149 19.87 12.10 -4.62
CA ALA A 149 20.41 12.92 -3.52
C ALA A 149 19.47 14.08 -3.17
N ALA A 150 18.84 14.70 -4.14
CA ALA A 150 17.89 15.81 -3.95
C ALA A 150 16.68 15.36 -3.11
N ASP A 151 16.21 14.13 -3.28
CA ASP A 151 15.03 13.61 -2.58
C ASP A 151 15.21 13.54 -1.05
N VAL A 152 16.41 13.42 -0.56
CA VAL A 152 16.68 13.42 0.89
C VAL A 152 17.28 14.73 1.38
N TRP A 153 18.06 15.42 0.54
CA TRP A 153 18.67 16.70 0.89
C TRP A 153 17.63 17.77 1.24
N TYR A 154 16.61 17.92 0.42
CA TYR A 154 15.54 18.89 0.65
C TYR A 154 14.53 18.42 1.69
N LEU A 155 14.35 17.10 1.83
CA LEU A 155 13.33 16.52 2.68
C LEU A 155 13.56 16.84 4.17
N LEU A 156 14.78 16.67 4.66
CA LEU A 156 15.04 16.76 6.10
C LEU A 156 14.75 18.15 6.69
N PRO A 157 15.24 19.27 6.11
CA PRO A 157 14.91 20.59 6.62
C PRO A 157 13.43 20.95 6.46
N ILE A 158 12.78 20.52 5.40
CA ILE A 158 11.35 20.73 5.18
C ILE A 158 10.52 19.93 6.20
N ALA A 159 10.91 18.70 6.49
CA ALA A 159 10.26 17.87 7.50
C ALA A 159 10.23 18.56 8.87
N SER A 160 11.32 19.18 9.27
CA SER A 160 11.40 19.94 10.53
C SER A 160 10.40 21.11 10.55
N GLN A 161 10.27 21.85 9.44
CA GLN A 161 9.30 22.94 9.32
C GLN A 161 7.87 22.42 9.35
N LEU A 162 7.56 21.36 8.63
CA LEU A 162 6.23 20.73 8.64
C LEU A 162 5.83 20.17 9.99
N MET A 163 6.77 19.58 10.72
CA MET A 163 6.52 19.15 12.11
C MET A 163 6.07 20.31 12.99
N ALA A 164 6.77 21.44 12.92
CA ALA A 164 6.44 22.62 13.68
C ALA A 164 5.09 23.23 13.25
N GLU A 165 4.79 23.28 11.96
CA GLU A 165 3.51 23.77 11.43
C GLU A 165 2.35 22.87 11.87
N THR A 166 2.51 21.57 11.79
CA THR A 166 1.49 20.59 12.18
C THR A 166 1.21 20.66 13.69
N ASP A 167 2.25 20.82 14.49
CA ASP A 167 2.13 20.97 15.95
C ASP A 167 1.40 22.28 16.31
N ARG A 168 1.76 23.39 15.69
CA ARG A 168 1.06 24.69 15.89
C ARG A 168 -0.41 24.63 15.48
N ALA A 169 -0.73 23.87 14.46
CA ALA A 169 -2.11 23.66 14.02
C ALA A 169 -2.91 22.74 14.95
N GLY A 170 -2.25 22.09 15.92
CA GLY A 170 -2.89 21.17 16.86
C GLY A 170 -3.15 19.78 16.30
N TRP A 171 -2.60 19.45 15.13
CA TRP A 171 -2.86 18.19 14.45
C TRP A 171 -1.73 17.15 14.55
N LEU A 172 -0.64 17.45 15.27
CA LEU A 172 0.50 16.53 15.31
C LEU A 172 0.14 15.12 15.82
N PRO A 173 -0.60 14.94 16.92
CA PRO A 173 -1.00 13.60 17.36
C PRO A 173 -1.79 12.83 16.30
N ALA A 174 -2.73 13.50 15.63
CA ALA A 174 -3.53 12.89 14.57
C ALA A 174 -2.66 12.51 13.34
N ALA A 175 -1.72 13.36 12.96
CA ALA A 175 -0.80 13.11 11.86
C ALA A 175 0.12 11.92 12.15
N LEU A 176 0.64 11.81 13.38
CA LEU A 176 1.44 10.65 13.79
C LEU A 176 0.62 9.37 13.81
N ASP A 177 -0.64 9.44 14.24
CA ASP A 177 -1.55 8.29 14.17
C ASP A 177 -1.83 7.86 12.72
N GLU A 178 -2.00 8.82 11.80
CA GLU A 178 -2.18 8.52 10.37
C GLU A 178 -0.94 7.85 9.75
N CYS A 179 0.27 8.27 10.14
CA CYS A 179 1.50 7.58 9.75
C CYS A 179 1.52 6.14 10.25
N ARG A 180 1.07 5.89 11.48
CA ARG A 180 0.94 4.54 12.04
C ARG A 180 -0.09 3.70 11.27
N VAL A 181 -1.22 4.28 10.90
CA VAL A 181 -2.24 3.60 10.09
C VAL A 181 -1.68 3.22 8.72
N MET A 182 -0.93 4.11 8.07
CA MET A 182 -0.24 3.82 6.81
C MET A 182 0.71 2.62 6.94
N GLN A 183 1.50 2.57 8.03
CA GLN A 183 2.40 1.43 8.31
C GLN A 183 1.62 0.14 8.50
N GLN A 184 0.55 0.16 9.28
CA GLN A 184 -0.30 -1.02 9.51
C GLN A 184 -0.89 -1.57 8.22
N ARG A 185 -1.39 -0.70 7.34
CA ARG A 185 -1.90 -1.13 6.02
C ARG A 185 -0.85 -1.87 5.20
N ARG A 186 0.39 -1.42 5.25
CA ARG A 186 1.49 -2.05 4.51
C ARG A 186 1.99 -3.36 5.15
N GLN A 187 1.77 -3.54 6.44
CA GLN A 187 2.08 -4.80 7.14
C GLN A 187 1.02 -5.88 6.94
N GLU A 188 -0.18 -5.51 6.49
CA GLU A 188 -1.23 -6.47 6.20
C GLU A 188 -0.81 -7.39 5.05
N VAL A 189 -0.77 -8.68 5.34
CA VAL A 189 -0.46 -9.74 4.37
C VAL A 189 -1.76 -10.42 3.98
N VAL A 190 -2.07 -10.45 2.69
CA VAL A 190 -3.24 -11.18 2.19
C VAL A 190 -3.02 -12.67 2.39
N ASP A 191 -3.93 -13.33 3.10
CA ASP A 191 -3.99 -14.79 3.17
C ASP A 191 -4.38 -15.34 1.80
N PRO A 192 -3.59 -16.22 1.17
CA PRO A 192 -3.95 -16.81 -0.11
C PRO A 192 -5.33 -17.46 -0.12
N ALA A 193 -5.76 -18.06 0.98
CA ALA A 193 -7.09 -18.67 1.10
C ALA A 193 -8.23 -17.65 1.01
N GLU A 194 -7.97 -16.38 1.27
CA GLU A 194 -8.95 -15.29 1.23
C GLU A 194 -8.83 -14.40 -0.03
N ALA A 195 -7.83 -14.64 -0.89
CA ALA A 195 -7.54 -13.81 -2.08
C ALA A 195 -8.73 -13.72 -3.06
N TRP A 196 -9.59 -14.73 -3.10
CA TRP A 196 -10.77 -14.75 -3.97
C TRP A 196 -11.78 -13.63 -3.69
N ARG A 197 -11.81 -13.11 -2.45
CA ARG A 197 -12.73 -12.04 -2.04
C ARG A 197 -12.46 -10.71 -2.72
N ASP A 198 -11.22 -10.50 -3.15
CA ASP A 198 -10.76 -9.27 -3.79
C ASP A 198 -10.82 -9.33 -5.33
N ILE A 199 -11.21 -10.48 -5.88
CA ILE A 199 -11.40 -10.62 -7.34
C ILE A 199 -12.62 -9.79 -7.77
N GLY A 200 -12.42 -8.95 -8.77
CA GLY A 200 -13.48 -8.12 -9.34
C GLY A 200 -14.66 -8.97 -9.83
N ASN A 201 -15.88 -8.51 -9.54
CA ASN A 201 -17.12 -9.17 -9.95
C ASN A 201 -17.34 -10.59 -9.38
N ALA A 202 -16.61 -11.00 -8.35
CA ALA A 202 -16.81 -12.30 -7.70
C ALA A 202 -18.25 -12.49 -7.19
N TRP A 203 -18.92 -11.41 -6.80
CA TRP A 203 -20.32 -11.41 -6.35
C TRP A 203 -21.31 -11.91 -7.41
N GLN A 204 -20.95 -11.90 -8.70
CA GLN A 204 -21.79 -12.42 -9.79
C GLN A 204 -21.79 -13.95 -9.88
N LEU A 205 -20.89 -14.61 -9.16
CA LEU A 205 -20.69 -16.06 -9.24
C LEU A 205 -21.58 -16.80 -8.26
N GLY A 206 -22.09 -17.96 -8.68
CA GLY A 206 -22.79 -18.88 -7.80
C GLY A 206 -21.85 -19.61 -6.86
N THR A 207 -22.39 -20.34 -5.88
CA THR A 207 -21.59 -20.97 -4.81
C THR A 207 -20.53 -21.93 -5.32
N ARG A 208 -20.84 -22.77 -6.30
CA ARG A 208 -19.88 -23.71 -6.92
C ARG A 208 -18.78 -22.97 -7.67
N GLN A 209 -19.15 -21.92 -8.41
CA GLN A 209 -18.22 -21.06 -9.12
C GLN A 209 -17.31 -20.29 -8.14
N LEU A 210 -17.85 -19.83 -7.01
CA LEU A 210 -17.06 -19.21 -5.94
C LEU A 210 -16.08 -20.21 -5.30
N GLY A 211 -16.51 -21.45 -5.10
CA GLY A 211 -15.62 -22.52 -4.64
C GLY A 211 -14.46 -22.75 -5.61
N CYS A 212 -14.73 -22.70 -6.91
CA CYS A 212 -13.69 -22.74 -7.95
C CYS A 212 -12.77 -21.51 -7.86
N LEU A 213 -13.33 -20.31 -7.73
CA LEU A 213 -12.56 -19.07 -7.62
C LEU A 213 -11.64 -19.08 -6.39
N GLN A 214 -12.11 -19.62 -5.26
CA GLN A 214 -11.26 -19.80 -4.06
C GLN A 214 -10.00 -20.57 -4.38
N LEU A 215 -10.12 -21.73 -5.02
CA LEU A 215 -8.98 -22.56 -5.38
C LEU A 215 -8.06 -21.87 -6.39
N LEU A 216 -8.63 -21.23 -7.41
CA LEU A 216 -7.88 -20.54 -8.46
C LEU A 216 -7.11 -19.33 -7.89
N ALA A 217 -7.76 -18.50 -7.10
CA ALA A 217 -7.15 -17.28 -6.55
C ALA A 217 -6.07 -17.61 -5.52
N GLU A 218 -6.28 -18.63 -4.68
CA GLU A 218 -5.28 -19.12 -3.75
C GLU A 218 -4.03 -19.62 -4.49
N TRP A 219 -4.23 -20.47 -5.49
CA TRP A 219 -3.14 -20.96 -6.32
C TRP A 219 -2.39 -19.82 -7.01
N ARG A 220 -3.11 -18.87 -7.62
CA ARG A 220 -2.50 -17.75 -8.34
C ARG A 220 -1.62 -16.92 -7.44
N LEU A 221 -2.09 -16.57 -6.25
CA LEU A 221 -1.33 -15.75 -5.31
C LEU A 221 -0.09 -16.49 -4.79
N ARG A 222 -0.22 -17.78 -4.45
CA ARG A 222 0.92 -18.61 -4.04
C ARG A 222 1.96 -18.70 -5.17
N LYS A 223 1.51 -18.91 -6.39
CA LYS A 223 2.38 -18.98 -7.58
C LYS A 223 3.07 -17.66 -7.86
N ALA A 224 2.35 -16.55 -7.76
CA ALA A 224 2.91 -15.22 -7.92
C ALA A 224 4.04 -14.95 -6.92
N ARG A 225 3.85 -15.29 -5.65
CA ARG A 225 4.87 -15.14 -4.58
C ARG A 225 6.06 -16.09 -4.78
N GLU A 226 5.80 -17.34 -5.12
CA GLU A 226 6.83 -18.36 -5.37
C GLU A 226 7.74 -17.99 -6.54
N CYS A 227 7.18 -17.51 -7.64
CA CYS A 227 7.90 -17.18 -8.85
C CYS A 227 8.32 -15.71 -8.95
N ASP A 228 7.98 -14.90 -7.95
CA ASP A 228 8.17 -13.45 -7.97
C ASP A 228 7.61 -12.81 -9.26
N LEU A 229 6.35 -13.10 -9.56
CA LEU A 229 5.60 -12.52 -10.68
C LEU A 229 4.37 -11.79 -10.16
N ALA A 230 4.08 -10.62 -10.71
CA ALA A 230 2.80 -9.96 -10.44
C ALA A 230 1.65 -10.89 -10.84
N VAL A 231 0.57 -10.90 -10.06
CA VAL A 231 -0.52 -11.89 -10.22
C VAL A 231 -1.09 -11.96 -11.64
N ASN A 232 -1.19 -10.81 -12.32
CA ASN A 232 -1.68 -10.76 -13.70
C ASN A 232 -0.68 -11.28 -14.74
N PHE A 233 0.58 -11.49 -14.37
CA PHE A 233 1.55 -12.20 -15.21
C PHE A 233 1.55 -13.70 -14.98
N VAL A 234 0.90 -14.18 -13.92
CA VAL A 234 0.58 -15.61 -13.78
C VAL A 234 -0.64 -15.94 -14.62
N VAL A 235 -1.78 -15.39 -14.24
CA VAL A 235 -3.05 -15.44 -15.01
C VAL A 235 -3.78 -14.13 -14.78
N ARG A 236 -4.27 -13.50 -15.84
CA ARG A 236 -5.04 -12.26 -15.74
C ARG A 236 -6.30 -12.47 -14.91
N GLU A 237 -6.66 -11.48 -14.13
CA GLU A 237 -7.84 -11.55 -13.24
C GLU A 237 -9.12 -11.87 -14.00
N GLU A 238 -9.33 -11.24 -15.15
CA GLU A 238 -10.48 -11.47 -16.01
C GLU A 238 -10.55 -12.92 -16.54
N HIS A 239 -9.40 -13.52 -16.83
CA HIS A 239 -9.31 -14.92 -17.28
C HIS A 239 -9.55 -15.87 -16.11
N LEU A 240 -9.03 -15.56 -14.93
CA LEU A 240 -9.28 -16.33 -13.70
C LEU A 240 -10.78 -16.36 -13.38
N TRP A 241 -11.44 -15.21 -13.44
CA TRP A 241 -12.88 -15.09 -13.27
C TRP A 241 -13.66 -15.93 -14.30
N SER A 242 -13.26 -15.86 -15.58
CA SER A 242 -13.89 -16.63 -16.66
C SER A 242 -13.76 -18.14 -16.45
N VAL A 243 -12.59 -18.60 -15.99
CA VAL A 243 -12.39 -20.02 -15.63
C VAL A 243 -13.32 -20.43 -14.49
N ALA A 244 -13.47 -19.62 -13.47
CA ALA A 244 -14.41 -19.89 -12.38
C ALA A 244 -15.87 -19.88 -12.86
N ARG A 245 -16.23 -18.96 -13.72
CA ARG A 245 -17.59 -18.81 -14.26
C ARG A 245 -18.01 -19.97 -15.13
N TYR A 246 -17.16 -20.40 -16.06
CA TYR A 246 -17.51 -21.37 -17.09
C TYR A 246 -16.99 -22.77 -16.80
N MET A 247 -16.10 -22.93 -15.84
CA MET A 247 -15.56 -24.22 -15.37
C MET A 247 -15.11 -25.13 -16.50
N PRO A 248 -14.15 -24.70 -17.35
CA PRO A 248 -13.68 -25.47 -18.51
C PRO A 248 -13.03 -26.79 -18.08
N THR A 249 -13.14 -27.81 -18.95
CA THR A 249 -12.60 -29.15 -18.70
C THR A 249 -11.49 -29.56 -19.66
N SER A 250 -11.16 -28.70 -20.62
CA SER A 250 -10.11 -28.95 -21.62
C SER A 250 -9.29 -27.70 -21.93
N LEU A 251 -8.09 -27.91 -22.49
CA LEU A 251 -7.24 -26.80 -22.93
C LEU A 251 -7.89 -26.00 -24.08
N GLY A 252 -8.64 -26.68 -24.96
CA GLY A 252 -9.40 -26.01 -26.01
C GLY A 252 -10.49 -25.08 -25.49
N GLU A 253 -11.15 -25.44 -24.41
CA GLU A 253 -12.14 -24.58 -23.75
C GLU A 253 -11.47 -23.35 -23.11
N LEU A 254 -10.27 -23.49 -22.55
CA LEU A 254 -9.49 -22.34 -22.04
C LEU A 254 -9.16 -21.36 -23.17
N ASP A 255 -8.76 -21.86 -24.32
CA ASP A 255 -8.50 -21.03 -25.49
C ASP A 255 -9.77 -20.30 -25.93
N SER A 256 -10.90 -20.99 -25.96
CA SER A 256 -12.21 -20.41 -26.29
C SER A 256 -12.65 -19.30 -25.31
N LEU A 257 -12.20 -19.34 -24.06
CA LEU A 257 -12.45 -18.30 -23.06
C LEU A 257 -11.54 -17.07 -23.22
N GLY A 258 -10.56 -17.14 -24.13
CA GLY A 258 -9.66 -16.03 -24.43
C GLY A 258 -8.37 -15.99 -23.60
N LEU A 259 -8.03 -17.08 -22.91
CA LEU A 259 -6.73 -17.18 -22.24
C LEU A 259 -5.61 -17.12 -23.28
N SER A 260 -4.51 -16.48 -22.92
CA SER A 260 -3.35 -16.40 -23.81
C SER A 260 -2.67 -17.76 -23.99
N GLY A 261 -1.98 -17.93 -25.12
CA GLY A 261 -1.22 -19.16 -25.37
C GLY A 261 -0.18 -19.45 -24.28
N SER A 262 0.43 -18.43 -23.69
CA SER A 262 1.36 -18.60 -22.58
C SER A 262 0.67 -19.03 -21.28
N GLU A 263 -0.47 -18.47 -20.96
CA GLU A 263 -1.27 -18.90 -19.79
C GLU A 263 -1.65 -20.38 -19.91
N ILE A 264 -2.12 -20.80 -21.10
CA ILE A 264 -2.50 -22.19 -21.36
C ILE A 264 -1.29 -23.12 -21.29
N ARG A 265 -0.18 -22.73 -21.91
CA ARG A 265 1.04 -23.55 -21.96
C ARG A 265 1.64 -23.78 -20.57
N PHE A 266 1.72 -22.73 -19.75
CA PHE A 266 2.34 -22.82 -18.43
C PHE A 266 1.40 -23.28 -17.34
N HIS A 267 0.11 -22.94 -17.43
CA HIS A 267 -0.84 -23.11 -16.32
C HIS A 267 -2.12 -23.86 -16.70
N GLY A 268 -2.34 -24.17 -17.98
CA GLY A 268 -3.60 -24.75 -18.44
C GLY A 268 -3.98 -26.04 -17.72
N LYS A 269 -3.05 -26.97 -17.56
CA LYS A 269 -3.29 -28.25 -16.87
C LYS A 269 -3.63 -28.03 -15.40
N THR A 270 -2.96 -27.10 -14.74
CA THR A 270 -3.22 -26.75 -13.34
C THR A 270 -4.61 -26.13 -13.19
N LEU A 271 -4.99 -25.20 -14.08
CA LEU A 271 -6.31 -24.59 -14.07
C LEU A 271 -7.43 -25.62 -14.21
N ILE A 272 -7.30 -26.55 -15.14
CA ILE A 272 -8.27 -27.63 -15.35
C ILE A 272 -8.33 -28.55 -14.12
N SER A 273 -7.20 -28.90 -13.54
CA SER A 273 -7.15 -29.72 -12.31
C SER A 273 -7.87 -29.02 -11.15
N LEU A 274 -7.72 -27.71 -11.00
CA LEU A 274 -8.43 -26.95 -9.96
C LEU A 274 -9.93 -26.88 -10.23
N VAL A 275 -10.35 -26.75 -11.48
CA VAL A 275 -11.78 -26.84 -11.88
C VAL A 275 -12.36 -28.20 -11.50
N GLU A 276 -11.69 -29.29 -11.83
CA GLU A 276 -12.11 -30.65 -11.47
C GLU A 276 -12.23 -30.81 -9.95
N LYS A 277 -11.26 -30.31 -9.20
CA LYS A 277 -11.31 -30.29 -7.74
C LYS A 277 -12.51 -29.51 -7.21
N ALA A 278 -12.80 -28.34 -7.80
CA ALA A 278 -13.95 -27.54 -7.44
C ALA A 278 -15.28 -28.26 -7.70
N GLN A 279 -15.39 -28.96 -8.80
CA GLN A 279 -16.57 -29.75 -9.15
C GLN A 279 -16.81 -30.90 -8.15
N ALA A 280 -15.74 -31.46 -7.60
CA ALA A 280 -15.79 -32.57 -6.64
C ALA A 280 -16.02 -32.11 -5.18
N LEU A 281 -15.98 -30.81 -4.90
CA LEU A 281 -16.22 -30.33 -3.52
C LEU A 281 -17.64 -30.66 -3.06
N PRO A 282 -17.80 -31.11 -1.79
CA PRO A 282 -19.11 -31.27 -1.20
C PRO A 282 -19.79 -29.91 -1.04
N GLU A 283 -21.10 -29.86 -1.12
CA GLU A 283 -21.84 -28.59 -0.97
C GLU A 283 -21.57 -27.88 0.35
N SER A 284 -21.30 -28.65 1.42
CA SER A 284 -20.94 -28.10 2.73
C SER A 284 -19.61 -27.33 2.74
N ALA A 285 -18.74 -27.56 1.76
CA ALA A 285 -17.46 -26.87 1.61
C ALA A 285 -17.53 -25.64 0.69
N LEU A 286 -18.68 -25.39 0.07
CA LEU A 286 -18.85 -24.24 -0.82
C LEU A 286 -19.06 -22.96 -0.01
N PRO A 287 -18.51 -21.83 -0.46
CA PRO A 287 -18.73 -20.57 0.20
C PRO A 287 -20.18 -20.06 0.01
N ALA A 288 -20.64 -19.26 0.95
CA ALA A 288 -21.89 -18.53 0.79
C ALA A 288 -21.78 -17.52 -0.36
N PRO A 289 -22.91 -17.19 -1.03
CA PRO A 289 -22.92 -16.14 -2.03
C PRO A 289 -22.38 -14.82 -1.47
N LEU A 290 -21.61 -14.10 -2.27
CA LEU A 290 -21.15 -12.77 -1.91
C LEU A 290 -22.25 -11.74 -2.20
N GLN A 291 -22.43 -10.82 -1.27
CA GLN A 291 -23.28 -9.66 -1.48
C GLN A 291 -22.45 -8.49 -1.97
N ASN A 292 -22.94 -7.84 -3.01
CA ASN A 292 -22.32 -6.61 -3.50
C ASN A 292 -22.79 -5.42 -2.63
N LEU A 293 -21.85 -4.70 -2.06
CA LEU A 293 -22.15 -3.55 -1.21
C LEU A 293 -23.06 -2.52 -1.89
N ILE A 294 -22.84 -2.26 -3.17
CA ILE A 294 -23.58 -1.23 -3.92
C ILE A 294 -25.08 -1.59 -4.08
N ASP A 295 -25.39 -2.89 -4.04
CA ASP A 295 -26.75 -3.41 -4.19
C ASP A 295 -27.50 -3.52 -2.85
N MET A 296 -26.81 -3.20 -1.74
CA MET A 296 -27.47 -3.18 -0.44
C MET A 296 -28.57 -2.12 -0.39
N PRO A 297 -29.76 -2.49 0.12
CA PRO A 297 -30.82 -1.50 0.33
C PRO A 297 -30.33 -0.35 1.21
N GLY A 298 -30.50 0.87 0.73
CA GLY A 298 -30.06 2.07 1.46
C GLY A 298 -28.60 2.47 1.24
N TYR A 299 -27.77 1.70 0.51
CA TYR A 299 -26.36 2.04 0.30
C TYR A 299 -26.14 3.47 -0.20
N ARG A 300 -26.83 3.87 -1.25
CA ARG A 300 -26.65 5.21 -1.83
C ARG A 300 -26.96 6.32 -0.84
N LYS A 301 -28.02 6.13 -0.07
CA LYS A 301 -28.45 7.11 0.96
C LYS A 301 -27.44 7.14 2.11
N ALA A 302 -27.06 5.97 2.63
CA ALA A 302 -26.06 5.86 3.70
C ALA A 302 -24.73 6.49 3.29
N PHE A 303 -24.25 6.21 2.09
CA PHE A 303 -23.02 6.81 1.56
C PHE A 303 -23.10 8.33 1.50
N LYS A 304 -24.23 8.87 0.99
CA LYS A 304 -24.48 10.31 0.92
C LYS A 304 -24.53 10.95 2.31
N ASP A 305 -25.23 10.32 3.25
CA ASP A 305 -25.39 10.83 4.61
C ASP A 305 -24.04 10.82 5.36
N ILE A 306 -23.22 9.79 5.17
CA ILE A 306 -21.85 9.74 5.71
C ILE A 306 -20.99 10.86 5.12
N LYS A 307 -21.05 11.07 3.81
CA LYS A 307 -20.31 12.17 3.16
C LYS A 307 -20.75 13.53 3.71
N ALA A 308 -22.03 13.75 3.94
CA ALA A 308 -22.55 14.99 4.52
C ALA A 308 -22.02 15.20 5.94
N LEU A 309 -22.01 14.16 6.77
CA LEU A 309 -21.47 14.23 8.12
C LEU A 309 -19.96 14.54 8.10
N VAL A 310 -19.21 13.89 7.22
CA VAL A 310 -17.77 14.16 7.04
C VAL A 310 -17.54 15.62 6.64
N GLN A 311 -18.37 16.17 5.75
CA GLN A 311 -18.28 17.58 5.37
C GLN A 311 -18.57 18.54 6.54
N GLU A 312 -19.51 18.22 7.39
CA GLU A 312 -19.77 18.99 8.62
C GLU A 312 -18.56 18.99 9.55
N VAL A 313 -17.98 17.81 9.80
CA VAL A 313 -16.79 17.68 10.65
C VAL A 313 -15.60 18.41 10.03
N SER A 314 -15.42 18.33 8.72
CA SER A 314 -14.39 19.08 7.98
C SER A 314 -14.51 20.60 8.25
N THR A 315 -15.70 21.13 8.15
CA THR A 315 -15.96 22.57 8.38
C THR A 315 -15.73 22.94 9.85
N GLU A 316 -16.22 22.12 10.79
CA GLU A 316 -16.06 22.36 12.24
C GLU A 316 -14.60 22.32 12.70
N LYS A 317 -13.80 21.39 12.16
CA LYS A 317 -12.43 21.13 12.62
C LYS A 317 -11.36 21.80 11.78
N GLY A 318 -11.70 22.34 10.62
CA GLY A 318 -10.73 23.00 9.73
C GLY A 318 -9.76 22.03 9.06
N VAL A 319 -10.19 20.79 8.82
CA VAL A 319 -9.41 19.76 8.15
C VAL A 319 -10.16 19.27 6.90
N SER A 320 -9.43 18.94 5.85
CA SER A 320 -10.00 18.55 4.56
C SER A 320 -10.92 17.32 4.70
N ALA A 321 -12.08 17.37 4.04
CA ALA A 321 -13.00 16.23 3.99
C ALA A 321 -12.35 15.00 3.33
N GLU A 322 -11.50 15.20 2.35
CA GLU A 322 -10.75 14.15 1.67
C GLU A 322 -9.77 13.42 2.62
N LEU A 323 -9.13 14.17 3.52
CA LEU A 323 -8.27 13.60 4.56
C LEU A 323 -9.09 12.83 5.61
N LEU A 324 -10.27 13.33 5.97
CA LEU A 324 -11.14 12.67 6.94
C LEU A 324 -11.68 11.35 6.44
N ALA A 325 -12.16 11.28 5.19
CA ALA A 325 -12.80 10.08 4.67
C ALA A 325 -12.67 9.95 3.16
N SER A 326 -12.00 8.91 2.73
CA SER A 326 -12.00 8.45 1.34
C SER A 326 -13.22 7.56 1.06
N ARG A 327 -13.55 7.38 -0.23
CA ARG A 327 -14.57 6.41 -0.66
C ARG A 327 -14.28 5.00 -0.13
N ARG A 328 -13.01 4.58 -0.14
CA ARG A 328 -12.58 3.29 0.40
C ARG A 328 -12.96 3.15 1.88
N GLN A 329 -12.69 4.17 2.67
CA GLN A 329 -12.98 4.16 4.11
C GLN A 329 -14.47 4.17 4.41
N ILE A 330 -15.27 4.91 3.63
CA ILE A 330 -16.74 4.88 3.76
C ILE A 330 -17.27 3.48 3.43
N ASN A 331 -16.79 2.88 2.34
CA ASN A 331 -17.19 1.53 1.96
C ASN A 331 -16.72 0.48 2.98
N GLN A 332 -15.55 0.65 3.58
CA GLN A 332 -15.07 -0.18 4.69
C GLN A 332 -16.05 -0.14 5.88
N LEU A 333 -16.48 1.06 6.27
CA LEU A 333 -17.46 1.23 7.35
C LEU A 333 -18.80 0.57 7.03
N LEU A 334 -19.30 0.71 5.81
CA LEU A 334 -20.56 0.12 5.38
C LEU A 334 -20.50 -1.40 5.25
N ASN A 335 -19.39 -1.94 4.72
CA ASN A 335 -19.15 -3.39 4.72
C ASN A 335 -19.14 -3.96 6.13
N TRP A 336 -18.52 -3.27 7.07
CA TRP A 336 -18.51 -3.67 8.48
C TRP A 336 -19.90 -3.59 9.11
N HIS A 337 -20.62 -2.50 8.86
CA HIS A 337 -21.95 -2.30 9.41
C HIS A 337 -22.93 -3.40 8.96
N TRP A 338 -22.91 -3.75 7.68
CA TRP A 338 -23.78 -4.79 7.12
C TRP A 338 -23.18 -6.20 7.15
N LEU A 339 -22.05 -6.39 7.79
CA LEU A 339 -21.37 -7.70 7.94
C LEU A 339 -21.07 -8.39 6.59
N LEU A 340 -20.80 -7.62 5.54
CA LEU A 340 -20.55 -8.16 4.20
C LEU A 340 -19.15 -8.71 3.99
N LYS A 341 -18.18 -8.20 4.76
CA LYS A 341 -16.79 -8.65 4.72
C LYS A 341 -16.27 -8.84 6.13
N THR A 342 -15.51 -9.91 6.32
CA THR A 342 -14.73 -10.10 7.55
C THR A 342 -13.60 -9.09 7.56
N GLN A 343 -13.48 -8.32 8.63
CA GLN A 343 -12.41 -7.34 8.83
C GLN A 343 -11.66 -7.65 10.12
N ALA A 344 -10.37 -7.41 10.09
CA ALA A 344 -9.56 -7.41 11.31
C ALA A 344 -9.70 -6.03 11.98
N GLY A 345 -10.41 -5.97 13.09
CA GLY A 345 -10.58 -4.74 13.88
C GLY A 345 -11.71 -3.82 13.41
N GLU A 346 -11.79 -2.66 14.04
CA GLU A 346 -12.77 -1.64 13.71
C GLU A 346 -12.39 -0.87 12.44
N PRO A 347 -13.39 -0.38 11.67
CA PRO A 347 -13.14 0.47 10.51
C PRO A 347 -12.38 1.76 10.85
N GLU A 348 -11.57 2.23 9.91
CA GLU A 348 -10.73 3.42 10.12
C GLU A 348 -11.51 4.68 10.51
N LEU A 349 -12.72 4.87 9.97
CA LEU A 349 -13.54 6.06 10.26
C LEU A 349 -14.04 6.13 11.71
N ILE A 350 -14.07 5.02 12.42
CA ILE A 350 -14.54 4.96 13.82
C ILE A 350 -13.44 4.57 14.79
N SER A 351 -12.18 4.55 14.35
CA SER A 351 -11.01 4.24 15.18
C SER A 351 -9.95 5.33 15.06
N GLY A 352 -8.99 5.34 16.00
CA GLY A 352 -7.91 6.30 16.02
C GLY A 352 -8.40 7.75 16.05
N TRP A 353 -7.62 8.66 15.44
CA TRP A 353 -7.93 10.08 15.41
C TRP A 353 -9.25 10.42 14.69
N ARG A 354 -9.63 9.66 13.65
CA ARG A 354 -10.92 9.82 12.99
C ARG A 354 -12.07 9.43 13.92
N GLY A 355 -11.89 8.34 14.66
CA GLY A 355 -12.87 7.88 15.65
C GLY A 355 -13.13 8.90 16.74
N GLU A 356 -12.09 9.57 17.24
CA GLU A 356 -12.22 10.65 18.21
C GLU A 356 -13.10 11.80 17.71
N LEU A 357 -13.06 12.08 16.41
CA LEU A 357 -13.84 13.14 15.79
C LEU A 357 -15.26 12.73 15.39
N MET A 358 -15.47 11.47 14.96
CA MET A 358 -16.67 11.09 14.21
C MET A 358 -17.36 9.80 14.71
N ALA A 359 -16.70 8.96 15.51
CA ALA A 359 -17.22 7.61 15.79
C ALA A 359 -18.64 7.60 16.33
N GLU A 360 -18.95 8.41 17.34
CA GLU A 360 -20.29 8.47 17.93
C GLU A 360 -21.34 8.95 16.95
N ARG A 361 -21.01 9.98 16.18
CA ARG A 361 -21.92 10.56 15.17
C ARG A 361 -22.19 9.57 14.04
N LEU A 362 -21.13 8.86 13.58
CA LEU A 362 -21.25 7.81 12.55
C LEU A 362 -22.06 6.61 13.05
N LYS A 363 -21.80 6.12 14.25
CA LYS A 363 -22.56 5.00 14.84
C LYS A 363 -24.04 5.36 15.00
N ARG A 364 -24.33 6.58 15.42
CA ARG A 364 -25.70 7.09 15.52
C ARG A 364 -26.39 7.16 14.16
N LEU A 365 -25.72 7.68 13.14
CA LEU A 365 -26.22 7.75 11.77
C LEU A 365 -26.52 6.35 11.22
N LEU A 366 -25.65 5.37 11.48
CA LEU A 366 -25.81 4.00 11.02
C LEU A 366 -27.02 3.28 11.64
N ASN A 367 -27.53 3.73 12.77
CA ASN A 367 -28.76 3.19 13.37
C ASN A 367 -29.99 3.37 12.46
N ASP A 368 -29.97 4.35 11.57
CA ASP A 368 -31.04 4.57 10.59
C ASP A 368 -30.99 3.55 9.43
N TYR A 369 -29.97 2.73 9.37
CA TYR A 369 -29.76 1.72 8.34
C TYR A 369 -29.68 0.33 8.99
N PRO A 370 -30.77 -0.43 9.02
CA PRO A 370 -30.79 -1.75 9.68
C PRO A 370 -29.81 -2.72 9.02
N ARG A 371 -29.29 -3.64 9.82
CA ARG A 371 -28.37 -4.71 9.40
C ARG A 371 -29.10 -5.81 8.64
#